data_c72573914b320c1f819a360fc1e9fc62
#
_entry.id   c72573914b320c1f819a360fc1e9fc62
#
_cell.length_a   1.000
_cell.length_b   1.000
_cell.length_c   1.000
_cell.angle_alpha   90.00
_cell.angle_beta   90.00
_cell.angle_gamma   90.00
#
_symmetry.space_group_name_H-M   'P 1'
#
loop_
_entity.id
_entity.type
_entity.pdbx_description
1 polymer ?
#
loop_
_entity_poly.entity_id
_entity_poly.type
_entity_poly.pdbx_seq_one_letter_code
_entity_poly.pdbx_strand_id
1 'polypeptide(L)'
;MNIGNLGVGAVDHGDQRVKLPVADSGSITGNLTITPSVPMREFLISNDDNVNPLTLTITGDNGYSVTFTLLALDILDERFYPFTQVVVTATGAWRYLLRCGAVA
;
A
#
# COMPACT_ATOMS: atom_id res chain seq x y z
N MET A 1 -13.30 12.36 -25.68
CA MET A 1 -12.87 11.86 -26.04
C MET A 1 -12.73 11.22 -25.93
N ASN A 2 -13.08 11.54 -25.53
CA ASN A 2 -12.76 10.87 -25.75
C ASN A 2 -12.74 10.38 -25.34
N ILE A 3 -12.99 10.62 -24.92
CA ILE A 3 -12.74 10.07 -25.02
C ILE A 3 -12.48 9.54 -24.81
N GLY A 4 -12.82 9.76 -24.47
CA GLY A 4 -12.30 9.23 -24.76
C GLY A 4 -12.25 8.85 -24.50
N ASN A 5 -12.56 9.29 -24.32
CA ASN A 5 -12.22 8.80 -24.68
C ASN A 5 -12.12 8.48 -24.38
N LEU A 6 -12.41 8.81 -23.96
CA LEU A 6 -12.11 8.44 -24.14
C LEU A 6 -11.86 8.07 -23.97
N GLY A 7 -12.04 8.24 -23.75
CA GLY A 7 -11.62 7.92 -24.01
C GLY A 7 -11.55 7.60 -23.71
N VAL A 8 -11.68 7.86 -23.61
CA VAL A 8 -11.34 7.49 -23.69
C VAL A 8 -11.21 7.07 -23.39
N GLY A 9 -11.23 7.16 -23.12
CA GLY A 9 -10.97 6.77 -23.14
C GLY A 9 -11.02 6.26 -22.70
N ALA A 10 -11.17 6.36 -22.61
CA ALA A 10 -11.09 5.87 -22.33
C ALA A 10 -11.01 5.28 -21.90
N VAL A 11 -11.04 5.33 -21.77
CA VAL A 11 -10.84 4.79 -21.36
C VAL A 11 -10.69 4.02 -20.78
N ASP A 12 -10.44 3.95 -20.63
CA ASP A 12 -10.26 3.36 -20.10
C ASP A 12 -10.50 2.76 -19.56
N HIS A 13 -10.68 2.89 -19.38
CA HIS A 13 -10.98 2.63 -18.85
C HIS A 13 -11.03 1.98 -18.17
N GLY A 14 -10.74 1.71 -19.55
CA GLY A 14 -10.75 0.62 -18.77
C GLY A 14 -11.02 0.88 -17.35
N ASP A 15 -10.11 0.77 -16.69
CA ASP A 15 -10.29 1.13 -15.32
C ASP A 15 -10.19 2.63 -15.19
N GLN A 16 -11.32 3.24 -15.02
CA GLN A 16 -11.41 4.68 -14.93
C GLN A 16 -11.41 5.19 -13.50
N ARG A 17 -11.17 4.31 -12.54
CA ARG A 17 -11.18 4.74 -11.15
C ARG A 17 -10.03 5.70 -10.87
N VAL A 18 -10.35 6.75 -10.17
CA VAL A 18 -9.34 7.70 -9.72
C VAL A 18 -8.51 7.01 -8.63
N LYS A 19 -7.20 7.13 -8.73
CA LYS A 19 -6.31 6.61 -7.69
C LYS A 19 -6.37 7.53 -6.48
N LEU A 20 -6.29 6.92 -5.31
CA LEU A 20 -6.19 7.68 -4.08
C LEU A 20 -4.86 8.43 -4.05
N PRO A 21 -4.82 9.61 -3.45
CA PRO A 21 -3.57 10.36 -3.34
C PRO A 21 -2.51 9.60 -2.56
N VAL A 22 -1.26 9.72 -2.98
CA VAL A 22 -0.13 9.17 -2.25
C VAL A 22 0.10 10.03 -1.02
N ALA A 23 0.13 9.41 0.15
CA ALA A 23 0.35 10.09 1.41
C ALA A 23 1.77 9.94 1.91
N ASP A 24 2.41 8.80 1.63
CA ASP A 24 3.76 8.53 2.11
C ASP A 24 4.36 7.40 1.30
N SER A 25 5.69 7.38 1.21
CA SER A 25 6.41 6.31 0.54
C SER A 25 7.84 6.28 1.07
N GLY A 26 8.52 5.16 0.87
CA GLY A 26 9.90 5.06 1.30
C GLY A 26 10.56 3.78 0.87
N SER A 27 11.90 3.80 0.95
CA SER A 27 12.77 2.64 0.76
C SER A 27 13.49 2.41 2.08
N ILE A 28 13.32 1.23 2.65
CA ILE A 28 13.73 0.92 4.03
C ILE A 28 14.57 -0.34 4.01
N THR A 29 15.46 -0.45 4.97
CA THR A 29 16.15 -1.71 5.28
C THR A 29 15.89 -2.02 6.73
N GLY A 30 15.36 -3.21 7.01
CA GLY A 30 15.08 -3.65 8.38
C GLY A 30 13.67 -3.27 8.82
N ASN A 31 13.49 -3.18 10.14
CA ASN A 31 12.18 -2.97 10.74
C ASN A 31 11.74 -1.52 10.69
N LEU A 32 10.44 -1.31 10.57
CA LEU A 32 9.87 0.04 10.67
C LEU A 32 8.43 -0.05 11.13
N THR A 33 8.03 0.89 11.97
CA THR A 33 6.63 1.11 12.33
C THR A 33 6.17 2.39 11.65
N ILE A 34 5.13 2.29 10.84
CA ILE A 34 4.58 3.43 10.13
C ILE A 34 3.28 3.82 10.82
N THR A 35 3.22 5.07 11.29
CA THR A 35 2.03 5.59 11.97
C THR A 35 1.63 6.89 11.27
N PRO A 36 0.80 6.79 10.23
CA PRO A 36 0.39 7.99 9.50
C PRO A 36 -0.50 8.90 10.36
N SER A 37 -0.53 10.16 10.00
CA SER A 37 -1.29 11.16 10.77
C SER A 37 -2.80 11.05 10.54
N VAL A 38 -3.23 10.41 9.48
CA VAL A 38 -4.65 10.17 9.16
C VAL A 38 -4.79 8.71 8.73
N PRO A 39 -5.98 8.14 8.85
CA PRO A 39 -6.17 6.75 8.40
C PRO A 39 -5.89 6.59 6.92
N MET A 40 -5.23 5.50 6.58
CA MET A 40 -4.89 5.14 5.21
C MET A 40 -5.83 4.05 4.71
N ARG A 41 -5.92 3.89 3.40
CA ARG A 41 -6.80 2.89 2.80
C ARG A 41 -6.11 1.91 1.88
N GLU A 42 -4.97 2.27 1.34
CA GLU A 42 -4.26 1.41 0.41
C GLU A 42 -2.81 1.33 0.79
N PHE A 43 -2.28 0.12 0.76
CA PHE A 43 -0.88 -0.14 1.08
C PHE A 43 -0.27 -1.00 0.00
N LEU A 44 0.80 -0.46 -0.60
CA LEU A 44 1.63 -1.19 -1.54
C LEU A 44 2.98 -1.41 -0.87
N ILE A 45 3.44 -2.65 -0.84
CA ILE A 45 4.75 -2.99 -0.28
C ILE A 45 5.42 -4.03 -1.16
N SER A 46 6.71 -3.81 -1.41
CA SER A 46 7.55 -4.71 -2.18
C SER A 46 8.68 -5.20 -1.29
N ASN A 47 8.77 -6.51 -1.12
CA ASN A 47 9.92 -7.12 -0.45
C ASN A 47 11.03 -7.26 -1.48
N ASP A 48 12.05 -6.41 -1.38
CA ASP A 48 13.13 -6.38 -2.34
C ASP A 48 14.29 -7.30 -1.95
N ASP A 49 14.18 -7.97 -0.81
CA ASP A 49 15.16 -8.97 -0.40
C ASP A 49 14.95 -10.25 -1.22
N ASN A 50 16.00 -10.76 -1.82
CA ASN A 50 15.90 -11.95 -2.65
C ASN A 50 16.11 -13.25 -1.88
N VAL A 51 16.21 -13.18 -0.55
CA VAL A 51 16.46 -14.35 0.30
C VAL A 51 15.43 -14.44 1.43
N ASN A 52 15.19 -13.35 2.14
CA ASN A 52 14.45 -13.37 3.39
C ASN A 52 13.02 -12.86 3.19
N PRO A 53 12.05 -13.49 3.89
CA PRO A 53 10.70 -12.95 3.92
C PRO A 53 10.61 -11.73 4.82
N LEU A 54 9.52 -11.01 4.73
CA LEU A 54 9.17 -10.00 5.73
C LEU A 54 7.75 -10.26 6.23
N THR A 55 7.46 -9.77 7.42
CA THR A 55 6.11 -9.79 7.95
C THR A 55 5.63 -8.37 8.18
N LEU A 56 4.34 -8.16 7.98
CA LEU A 56 3.74 -6.86 8.27
C LEU A 56 2.41 -7.07 8.98
N THR A 57 2.14 -6.21 9.94
CA THR A 57 0.88 -6.21 10.68
C THR A 57 0.23 -4.86 10.50
N ILE A 58 -0.99 -4.88 9.98
CA ILE A 58 -1.78 -3.69 9.72
C ILE A 58 -2.85 -3.60 10.80
N THR A 59 -2.92 -2.47 11.48
CA THR A 59 -3.92 -2.23 12.52
C THR A 59 -4.91 -1.20 12.00
N GLY A 60 -6.17 -1.56 12.03
CA GLY A 60 -7.23 -0.74 11.51
C GLY A 60 -7.74 0.30 12.48
N ASP A 61 -8.47 1.25 11.95
CA ASP A 61 -9.07 2.34 12.67
C ASP A 61 -10.09 1.85 13.71
N ASN A 62 -10.70 0.70 13.43
CA ASN A 62 -11.67 0.09 14.35
C ASN A 62 -11.04 -0.94 15.28
N GLY A 63 -9.72 -1.01 15.33
CA GLY A 63 -9.02 -1.94 16.21
C GLY A 63 -8.74 -3.32 15.62
N TYR A 64 -9.17 -3.59 14.39
CA TYR A 64 -8.84 -4.86 13.76
C TYR A 64 -7.33 -4.94 13.47
N SER A 65 -6.83 -6.14 13.32
CA SER A 65 -5.41 -6.35 13.02
C SER A 65 -5.28 -7.53 12.07
N VAL A 66 -4.42 -7.41 11.09
CA VAL A 66 -4.14 -8.49 10.15
C VAL A 66 -2.65 -8.55 9.87
N THR A 67 -2.11 -9.76 9.80
CA THR A 67 -0.70 -9.99 9.56
C THR A 67 -0.50 -10.75 8.26
N PHE A 68 0.44 -10.27 7.46
CA PHE A 68 0.84 -10.90 6.20
C PHE A 68 2.31 -11.27 6.26
N THR A 69 2.66 -12.35 5.55
CA THR A 69 4.05 -12.70 5.29
C THR A 69 4.30 -12.57 3.80
N LEU A 70 5.26 -11.74 3.42
CA LEU A 70 5.69 -11.62 2.05
C LEU A 70 6.99 -12.39 1.88
N LEU A 71 6.98 -13.35 0.99
CA LEU A 71 8.20 -14.08 0.65
C LEU A 71 9.16 -13.17 -0.11
N ALA A 72 10.38 -13.66 -0.30
CA ALA A 72 11.39 -12.91 -1.04
C ALA A 72 10.82 -12.46 -2.39
N LEU A 73 10.99 -11.19 -2.71
CA LEU A 73 10.59 -10.55 -3.97
C LEU A 73 9.07 -10.48 -4.21
N ASP A 74 8.28 -10.78 -3.20
CA ASP A 74 6.81 -10.64 -3.31
C ASP A 74 6.38 -9.19 -3.17
N ILE A 75 5.21 -8.92 -3.73
CA ILE A 75 4.57 -7.61 -3.68
C ILE A 75 3.15 -7.79 -3.17
N LEU A 76 2.74 -6.92 -2.26
CA LEU A 76 1.35 -6.82 -1.81
C LEU A 76 0.82 -5.45 -2.20
N ASP A 77 -0.32 -5.41 -2.85
CA ASP A 77 -1.01 -4.17 -3.19
C ASP A 77 -2.49 -4.38 -2.90
N GLU A 78 -2.94 -3.83 -1.78
CA GLU A 78 -4.30 -4.07 -1.31
C GLU A 78 -4.91 -2.83 -0.72
N ARG A 79 -6.24 -2.79 -0.78
CA ARG A 79 -7.02 -1.84 -0.03
C ARG A 79 -7.58 -2.51 1.21
N PHE A 80 -7.66 -1.73 2.27
CA PHE A 80 -8.12 -2.22 3.56
C PHE A 80 -9.19 -1.30 4.11
N TYR A 81 -9.93 -1.80 5.08
CA TYR A 81 -10.66 -0.91 5.97
C TYR A 81 -9.66 0.13 6.50
N PRO A 82 -10.05 1.37 6.74
CA PRO A 82 -9.07 2.40 7.14
C PRO A 82 -8.15 1.92 8.24
N PHE A 83 -6.86 2.08 8.05
CA PHE A 83 -5.85 1.60 8.98
C PHE A 83 -4.96 2.75 9.44
N THR A 84 -4.42 2.62 10.65
CA THR A 84 -3.70 3.68 11.35
C THR A 84 -2.26 3.30 11.69
N GLN A 85 -1.89 2.04 11.50
CA GLN A 85 -0.53 1.62 11.81
C GLN A 85 -0.15 0.42 10.96
N VAL A 86 1.12 0.41 10.53
CA VAL A 86 1.73 -0.74 9.87
C VAL A 86 3.05 -1.02 10.56
N VAL A 87 3.22 -2.23 11.07
CA VAL A 87 4.48 -2.67 11.68
C VAL A 87 5.12 -3.65 10.72
N VAL A 88 6.31 -3.33 10.23
CA VAL A 88 7.05 -4.19 9.31
C VAL A 88 8.27 -4.73 10.02
N THR A 89 8.43 -6.06 9.98
CA THR A 89 9.62 -6.75 10.48
C THR A 89 10.31 -7.39 9.29
N ALA A 90 11.53 -6.95 9.02
CA ALA A 90 12.28 -7.39 7.85
C ALA A 90 13.76 -7.43 8.17
N THR A 91 14.48 -8.31 7.48
CA THR A 91 15.95 -8.37 7.55
C THR A 91 16.58 -7.48 6.49
N GLY A 92 16.01 -7.45 5.31
CA GLY A 92 16.58 -6.77 4.16
C GLY A 92 15.78 -5.57 3.70
N ALA A 93 15.95 -5.25 2.43
CA ALA A 93 15.39 -4.03 1.83
C ALA A 93 13.95 -4.24 1.37
N TRP A 94 13.17 -3.20 1.51
CA TRP A 94 11.79 -3.18 1.03
C TRP A 94 11.36 -1.75 0.75
N ARG A 95 10.29 -1.61 -0.03
CA ARG A 95 9.73 -0.31 -0.40
C ARG A 95 8.25 -0.32 -0.14
N TYR A 96 7.70 0.85 0.17
CA TYR A 96 6.28 0.96 0.41
C TYR A 96 5.71 2.26 -0.14
N LEU A 97 4.39 2.25 -0.27
CA LEU A 97 3.63 3.42 -0.67
C LEU A 97 2.26 3.34 0.00
N LEU A 98 1.89 4.41 0.66
CA LEU A 98 0.60 4.53 1.33
C LEU A 98 -0.28 5.50 0.56
N ARG A 99 -1.55 5.16 0.42
CA ARG A 99 -2.53 6.06 -0.18
C ARG A 99 -3.60 6.41 0.82
N CYS A 100 -3.91 7.68 0.84
CA CYS A 100 -4.91 8.24 1.75
C CYS A 100 -6.31 7.92 1.25
N GLY A 101 -7.23 7.70 2.19
CA GLY A 101 -8.60 7.43 1.84
C GLY A 101 -9.46 8.66 1.60
N ALA A 102 -8.91 9.83 1.76
CA ALA A 102 -9.70 11.06 1.73
C ALA A 102 -9.77 11.61 0.31
N VAL A 103 -10.39 10.89 -0.57
CA VAL A 103 -10.71 11.43 -1.89
C VAL A 103 -12.04 12.11 -1.78
N ALA A 104 -12.03 13.37 -2.05
CA ALA A 104 -13.25 14.13 -2.05
C ALA A 104 -14.15 13.71 -3.21
#